data_eb00f465e608156093d5ee0b5df938a9
#
_entry.id   eb00f465e608156093d5ee0b5df938a9
#
_cell.length_a   1.000
_cell.length_b   1.000
_cell.length_c   1.000
_cell.angle_alpha   90.00
_cell.angle_beta   90.00
_cell.angle_gamma   90.00
#
_symmetry.space_group_name_H-M   'P 1'
#
loop_
_entity.id
_entity.type
_entity.pdbx_description
1 polymer ?
#
loop_
_entity_poly.entity_id
_entity_poly.type
_entity_poly.pdbx_seq_one_letter_code
_entity_poly.pdbx_strand_id
1 'polypeptide(L)'
;ADSIAQYLKLQNWHHQITLESAAQLIDSSALSFSHWNNYLDLIYAHLESNTGVVLLHGTDTLAYTAAMLSLLFSNPPAPIIVTGSNWPLADSHSDAPTNLFSAIIAAQTLPAAVYVVFNGRLLLASDCVKVSSQHPDAFMTPHCIDLGRYNARSECWNYIKLPNLLSNRQETVSEKFRFNTSVRVLNFFLVPGGGDDLAD
;
A
#
# COMPACT_ATOMS: atom_id res chain seq x y z
N ALA A 1 12.98 -9.18 5.99
CA ALA A 1 12.31 -9.26 7.29
C ALA A 1 13.26 -8.95 8.44
N ASP A 2 14.42 -9.62 8.52
CA ASP A 2 15.34 -9.50 9.67
C ASP A 2 15.86 -8.08 9.89
N SER A 3 16.21 -7.35 8.82
CA SER A 3 16.68 -5.96 8.91
C SER A 3 15.61 -5.02 9.46
N ILE A 4 14.35 -5.23 9.07
CA ILE A 4 13.22 -4.42 9.57
C ILE A 4 12.93 -4.77 11.02
N ALA A 5 12.91 -6.05 11.39
CA ALA A 5 12.71 -6.50 12.76
C ALA A 5 13.79 -5.92 13.70
N GLN A 6 15.05 -5.97 13.28
CA GLN A 6 16.16 -5.39 14.01
C GLN A 6 16.01 -3.87 14.15
N TYR A 7 15.62 -3.19 13.08
CA TYR A 7 15.40 -1.74 13.08
C TYR A 7 14.27 -1.34 14.04
N LEU A 8 13.11 -2.00 13.99
CA LEU A 8 11.99 -1.76 14.90
C LEU A 8 12.36 -2.02 16.36
N LYS A 9 13.21 -3.03 16.61
CA LYS A 9 13.74 -3.31 17.96
C LYS A 9 14.62 -2.19 18.47
N LEU A 10 15.52 -1.66 17.65
CA LEU A 10 16.39 -0.54 17.99
C LEU A 10 15.61 0.73 18.32
N GLN A 11 14.45 0.93 17.66
CA GLN A 11 13.57 2.05 17.88
C GLN A 11 12.53 1.81 18.99
N ASN A 12 12.60 0.66 19.69
CA ASN A 12 11.69 0.29 20.77
C ASN A 12 10.21 0.12 20.38
N TRP A 13 9.93 -0.14 19.11
CA TRP A 13 8.57 -0.31 18.56
C TRP A 13 8.09 -1.76 18.53
N HIS A 14 9.00 -2.72 18.78
CA HIS A 14 8.75 -4.16 18.64
C HIS A 14 7.66 -4.72 19.56
N HIS A 15 7.29 -4.00 20.62
CA HIS A 15 6.21 -4.42 21.53
C HIS A 15 4.80 -4.13 21.03
N GLN A 16 4.67 -3.27 20.00
CA GLN A 16 3.38 -2.79 19.48
C GLN A 16 3.10 -3.31 18.07
N ILE A 17 4.05 -4.01 17.47
CA ILE A 17 4.00 -4.41 16.06
C ILE A 17 4.27 -5.90 15.95
N THR A 18 3.37 -6.60 15.26
CA THR A 18 3.61 -7.94 14.76
C THR A 18 4.16 -7.83 13.35
N LEU A 19 5.36 -8.35 13.11
CA LEU A 19 5.98 -8.38 11.79
C LEU A 19 5.78 -9.76 11.17
N GLU A 20 5.11 -9.80 10.05
CA GLU A 20 4.95 -11.00 9.25
C GLU A 20 5.61 -10.84 7.88
N SER A 21 6.17 -11.92 7.38
CA SER A 21 6.72 -11.97 6.02
C SER A 21 5.74 -12.67 5.10
N ALA A 22 5.53 -12.11 3.91
CA ALA A 22 4.90 -12.86 2.84
C ALA A 22 5.66 -14.16 2.59
N ALA A 23 4.96 -15.19 2.13
CA ALA A 23 5.53 -16.52 1.89
C ALA A 23 6.76 -16.48 0.95
N GLN A 24 6.82 -15.48 0.09
CA GLN A 24 7.91 -15.25 -0.84
C GLN A 24 8.20 -13.74 -0.95
N LEU A 25 9.45 -13.35 -0.74
CA LEU A 25 9.93 -12.00 -1.06
C LEU A 25 10.21 -11.95 -2.55
N ILE A 26 9.54 -11.05 -3.25
CA ILE A 26 9.61 -10.92 -4.70
C ILE A 26 9.75 -9.45 -5.09
N ASP A 27 10.44 -9.21 -6.20
CA ASP A 27 10.41 -7.91 -6.85
C ASP A 27 8.97 -7.58 -7.27
N SER A 28 8.50 -6.39 -6.96
CA SER A 28 7.12 -6.01 -7.21
C SER A 28 6.74 -6.02 -8.69
N SER A 29 7.71 -5.87 -9.60
CA SER A 29 7.50 -6.00 -11.04
C SER A 29 7.14 -7.43 -11.48
N ALA A 30 7.47 -8.44 -10.67
CA ALA A 30 7.19 -9.85 -10.89
C ALA A 30 5.95 -10.36 -10.12
N LEU A 31 5.15 -9.49 -9.53
CA LEU A 31 3.93 -9.87 -8.82
C LEU A 31 2.91 -10.53 -9.75
N SER A 32 2.25 -11.55 -9.22
CA SER A 32 1.15 -12.28 -9.86
C SER A 32 -0.08 -12.32 -8.94
N PHE A 33 -1.21 -12.79 -9.45
CA PHE A 33 -2.43 -12.97 -8.66
C PHE A 33 -2.24 -13.91 -7.46
N SER A 34 -1.34 -14.90 -7.54
CA SER A 34 -1.03 -15.76 -6.40
C SER A 34 -0.35 -15.00 -5.26
N HIS A 35 0.53 -14.05 -5.58
CA HIS A 35 1.17 -13.20 -4.58
C HIS A 35 0.17 -12.25 -3.92
N TRP A 36 -0.74 -11.65 -4.70
CA TRP A 36 -1.82 -10.84 -4.14
C TRP A 36 -2.77 -11.66 -3.26
N ASN A 37 -3.09 -12.90 -3.63
CA ASN A 37 -3.88 -13.78 -2.77
C ASN A 37 -3.20 -14.03 -1.42
N ASN A 38 -1.87 -14.21 -1.39
CA ASN A 38 -1.12 -14.35 -0.15
C ASN A 38 -1.17 -13.07 0.71
N TYR A 39 -1.09 -11.89 0.09
CA TYR A 39 -1.25 -10.62 0.81
C TYR A 39 -2.67 -10.49 1.38
N LEU A 40 -3.69 -10.85 0.60
CA LEU A 40 -5.08 -10.81 1.06
C LEU A 40 -5.31 -11.74 2.25
N ASP A 41 -4.77 -12.94 2.25
CA ASP A 41 -4.89 -13.89 3.37
C ASP A 41 -4.34 -13.28 4.67
N LEU A 42 -3.16 -12.66 4.62
CA LEU A 42 -2.55 -11.99 5.77
C LEU A 42 -3.39 -10.77 6.22
N ILE A 43 -3.82 -9.94 5.27
CA ILE A 43 -4.63 -8.75 5.57
C ILE A 43 -5.96 -9.15 6.22
N TYR A 44 -6.68 -10.14 5.67
CA TYR A 44 -7.94 -10.61 6.27
C TYR A 44 -7.75 -11.12 7.69
N ALA A 45 -6.70 -11.89 7.96
CA ALA A 45 -6.42 -12.42 9.29
C ALA A 45 -6.25 -11.31 10.34
N HIS A 46 -5.57 -10.21 9.99
CA HIS A 46 -5.36 -9.09 10.92
C HIS A 46 -6.58 -8.18 11.04
N LEU A 47 -7.32 -7.96 9.95
CA LEU A 47 -8.53 -7.14 9.98
C LEU A 47 -9.65 -7.77 10.83
N GLU A 48 -9.74 -9.11 10.92
CA GLU A 48 -10.68 -9.80 11.83
C GLU A 48 -10.49 -9.38 13.30
N SER A 49 -9.28 -8.98 13.68
CA SER A 49 -8.95 -8.49 15.02
C SER A 49 -9.02 -6.95 15.14
N ASN A 50 -9.57 -6.25 14.15
CA ASN A 50 -9.59 -4.77 14.05
C ASN A 50 -8.19 -4.14 14.20
N THR A 51 -7.17 -4.83 13.70
CA THR A 51 -5.78 -4.39 13.76
C THR A 51 -5.42 -3.65 12.47
N GLY A 52 -4.87 -2.44 12.59
CA GLY A 52 -4.35 -1.71 11.44
C GLY A 52 -3.19 -2.45 10.76
N VAL A 53 -3.15 -2.42 9.45
CA VAL A 53 -2.18 -3.15 8.63
C VAL A 53 -1.25 -2.18 7.91
N VAL A 54 0.06 -2.45 7.95
CA VAL A 54 1.06 -1.78 7.10
C VAL A 54 1.65 -2.79 6.15
N LEU A 55 1.40 -2.63 4.86
CA LEU A 55 1.95 -3.45 3.79
C LEU A 55 3.20 -2.77 3.22
N LEU A 56 4.37 -3.38 3.47
CA LEU A 56 5.64 -2.96 2.87
C LEU A 56 5.77 -3.56 1.48
N HIS A 57 5.87 -2.73 0.47
CA HIS A 57 5.74 -3.12 -0.92
C HIS A 57 6.84 -2.49 -1.79
N GLY A 58 7.27 -3.19 -2.84
CA GLY A 58 8.16 -2.61 -3.85
C GLY A 58 7.45 -1.51 -4.64
N THR A 59 8.17 -0.45 -5.00
CA THR A 59 7.57 0.79 -5.53
C THR A 59 7.00 0.66 -6.94
N ASP A 60 7.42 -0.32 -7.75
CA ASP A 60 7.00 -0.40 -9.17
C ASP A 60 5.53 -0.70 -9.36
N THR A 61 4.96 -1.55 -8.52
CA THR A 61 3.53 -1.90 -8.58
C THR A 61 2.76 -1.53 -7.32
N LEU A 62 3.34 -0.73 -6.43
CA LEU A 62 2.70 -0.26 -5.20
C LEU A 62 1.35 0.39 -5.47
N ALA A 63 1.27 1.29 -6.45
CA ALA A 63 0.05 2.00 -6.81
C ALA A 63 -1.06 1.05 -7.28
N TYR A 64 -0.70 0.00 -8.05
CA TYR A 64 -1.67 -1.01 -8.50
C TYR A 64 -2.19 -1.84 -7.33
N THR A 65 -1.31 -2.27 -6.43
CA THR A 65 -1.70 -3.00 -5.22
C THR A 65 -2.58 -2.13 -4.32
N ALA A 66 -2.24 -0.86 -4.14
CA ALA A 66 -3.03 0.08 -3.34
C ALA A 66 -4.43 0.31 -3.94
N ALA A 67 -4.53 0.50 -5.25
CA ALA A 67 -5.80 0.63 -5.95
C ALA A 67 -6.65 -0.64 -5.83
N MET A 68 -6.06 -1.81 -6.04
CA MET A 68 -6.73 -3.11 -5.85
C MET A 68 -7.27 -3.25 -4.43
N LEU A 69 -6.46 -2.98 -3.41
CA LEU A 69 -6.89 -3.05 -2.01
C LEU A 69 -8.02 -2.06 -1.73
N SER A 70 -7.99 -0.84 -2.29
CA SER A 70 -9.05 0.15 -2.09
C SER A 70 -10.39 -0.27 -2.69
N LEU A 71 -10.39 -1.05 -3.78
CA LEU A 71 -11.60 -1.61 -4.38
C LEU A 71 -12.15 -2.79 -3.57
N LEU A 72 -11.26 -3.66 -3.08
CA LEU A 72 -11.67 -4.83 -2.29
C LEU A 72 -12.07 -4.46 -0.85
N PHE A 73 -11.41 -3.48 -0.27
CA PHE A 73 -11.65 -3.02 1.10
C PHE A 73 -12.23 -1.60 1.08
N SER A 74 -13.40 -1.43 0.47
CA SER A 74 -14.10 -0.13 0.41
C SER A 74 -14.48 0.40 1.80
N ASN A 75 -14.65 -0.49 2.77
CA ASN A 75 -14.96 -0.18 4.17
C ASN A 75 -14.30 -1.18 5.13
N PRO A 76 -12.96 -1.18 5.25
CA PRO A 76 -12.27 -2.10 6.15
C PRO A 76 -12.58 -1.76 7.62
N PRO A 77 -12.45 -2.71 8.55
CA PRO A 77 -12.67 -2.46 9.98
C PRO A 77 -11.53 -1.63 10.61
N ALA A 78 -10.34 -1.60 9.99
CA ALA A 78 -9.17 -0.87 10.45
C ALA A 78 -8.38 -0.30 9.25
N PRO A 79 -7.47 0.67 9.44
CA PRO A 79 -6.67 1.24 8.35
C PRO A 79 -5.76 0.21 7.69
N ILE A 80 -5.67 0.26 6.37
CA ILE A 80 -4.69 -0.48 5.56
C ILE A 80 -3.77 0.55 4.91
N ILE A 81 -2.51 0.52 5.26
CA ILE A 81 -1.50 1.45 4.75
C ILE A 81 -0.56 0.71 3.82
N VAL A 82 -0.42 1.17 2.59
CA VAL A 82 0.58 0.66 1.65
C VAL A 82 1.73 1.64 1.60
N THR A 83 2.95 1.13 1.79
CA THR A 83 4.17 1.93 1.75
C THR A 83 5.33 1.12 1.19
N GLY A 84 6.45 1.76 0.97
CA GLY A 84 7.69 1.17 0.48
C GLY A 84 8.82 2.17 0.60
N SER A 85 9.92 1.92 -0.12
CA SER A 85 11.03 2.87 -0.19
C SER A 85 11.72 2.81 -1.55
N ASN A 86 12.30 3.93 -1.96
CA ASN A 86 13.16 4.00 -3.14
C ASN A 86 14.57 3.48 -2.84
N TRP A 87 15.00 3.60 -1.58
CA TRP A 87 16.34 3.24 -1.13
C TRP A 87 16.26 2.15 -0.06
N PRO A 88 17.19 1.18 -0.07
CA PRO A 88 17.26 0.15 0.98
C PRO A 88 17.40 0.76 2.37
N LEU A 89 16.83 0.10 3.39
CA LEU A 89 16.88 0.55 4.79
C LEU A 89 18.31 0.75 5.32
N ALA A 90 19.29 0.02 4.76
CA ALA A 90 20.69 0.12 5.15
C ALA A 90 21.42 1.35 4.56
N ASP A 91 20.83 2.04 3.60
CA ASP A 91 21.41 3.25 3.02
C ASP A 91 21.23 4.44 3.97
N SER A 92 22.30 5.22 4.17
CA SER A 92 22.28 6.39 5.06
C SER A 92 21.33 7.50 4.60
N HIS A 93 20.95 7.52 3.33
CA HIS A 93 20.02 8.49 2.74
C HIS A 93 18.63 7.85 2.46
N SER A 94 18.38 6.67 3.04
CA SER A 94 17.15 5.94 2.80
C SER A 94 15.92 6.70 3.26
N ASP A 95 14.88 6.66 2.42
CA ASP A 95 13.52 7.13 2.74
C ASP A 95 12.72 6.09 3.55
N ALA A 96 13.22 4.85 3.65
CA ALA A 96 12.54 3.74 4.34
C ALA A 96 12.20 4.06 5.81
N PRO A 97 13.09 4.65 6.64
CA PRO A 97 12.75 4.99 8.01
C PRO A 97 11.53 5.90 8.12
N THR A 98 11.52 7.00 7.38
CA THR A 98 10.41 7.97 7.42
C THR A 98 9.12 7.35 6.90
N ASN A 99 9.19 6.59 5.80
CA ASN A 99 8.02 5.91 5.23
C ASN A 99 7.45 4.87 6.19
N LEU A 100 8.32 4.06 6.82
CA LEU A 100 7.90 3.04 7.77
C LEU A 100 7.23 3.65 9.00
N PHE A 101 7.87 4.63 9.66
CA PHE A 101 7.32 5.23 10.88
C PHE A 101 6.02 5.99 10.60
N SER A 102 6.00 6.81 9.56
CA SER A 102 4.78 7.54 9.22
C SER A 102 3.62 6.60 8.86
N ALA A 103 3.90 5.46 8.22
CA ALA A 103 2.89 4.44 7.93
C ALA A 103 2.37 3.75 9.21
N ILE A 104 3.25 3.45 10.17
CA ILE A 104 2.86 2.85 11.46
C ILE A 104 1.95 3.82 12.23
N ILE A 105 2.35 5.09 12.36
CA ILE A 105 1.51 6.12 13.00
C ILE A 105 0.17 6.26 12.27
N ALA A 106 0.17 6.22 10.92
CA ALA A 106 -1.05 6.26 10.14
C ALA A 106 -1.98 5.08 10.45
N ALA A 107 -1.44 3.86 10.54
CA ALA A 107 -2.22 2.67 10.86
C ALA A 107 -2.85 2.69 12.26
N GLN A 108 -2.25 3.45 13.20
CA GLN A 108 -2.74 3.62 14.56
C GLN A 108 -3.76 4.74 14.72
N THR A 109 -3.70 5.77 13.87
CA THR A 109 -4.41 7.04 14.12
C THR A 109 -5.44 7.40 13.06
N LEU A 110 -5.35 6.84 11.85
CA LEU A 110 -6.26 7.17 10.77
C LEU A 110 -7.62 6.46 10.88
N PRO A 111 -8.68 7.06 10.32
CA PRO A 111 -9.91 6.34 10.08
C PRO A 111 -9.69 5.11 9.19
N ALA A 112 -10.53 4.11 9.37
CA ALA A 112 -10.48 2.87 8.62
C ALA A 112 -10.73 3.11 7.11
N ALA A 113 -9.71 2.92 6.29
CA ALA A 113 -9.71 2.98 4.83
C ALA A 113 -8.36 2.48 4.30
N VAL A 114 -8.19 2.48 2.98
CA VAL A 114 -6.92 2.14 2.33
C VAL A 114 -6.20 3.42 1.91
N TYR A 115 -4.94 3.55 2.32
CA TYR A 115 -4.09 4.70 2.06
C TYR A 115 -2.72 4.30 1.52
N VAL A 116 -2.09 5.21 0.81
CA VAL A 116 -0.65 5.14 0.53
C VAL A 116 0.06 6.21 1.37
N VAL A 117 1.13 5.79 2.02
CA VAL A 117 2.04 6.68 2.75
C VAL A 117 3.39 6.63 2.05
N PHE A 118 3.88 7.77 1.57
CA PHE A 118 5.17 7.87 0.92
C PHE A 118 5.76 9.27 1.04
N ASN A 119 7.04 9.38 1.37
CA ASN A 119 7.76 10.64 1.60
C ASN A 119 7.00 11.63 2.50
N GLY A 120 6.44 11.13 3.62
CA GLY A 120 5.65 11.94 4.55
C GLY A 120 4.33 12.47 3.98
N ARG A 121 3.87 11.96 2.85
CA ARG A 121 2.58 12.28 2.22
C ARG A 121 1.58 11.19 2.48
N LEU A 122 0.35 11.58 2.80
CA LEU A 122 -0.80 10.69 2.88
C LEU A 122 -1.62 10.83 1.60
N LEU A 123 -1.70 9.77 0.83
CA LEU A 123 -2.32 9.74 -0.49
C LEU A 123 -3.54 8.81 -0.49
N LEU A 124 -4.56 9.17 -1.28
CA LEU A 124 -5.71 8.31 -1.51
C LEU A 124 -5.29 7.10 -2.37
N ALA A 125 -5.48 5.89 -1.86
CA ALA A 125 -5.00 4.67 -2.53
C ALA A 125 -5.64 4.45 -3.92
N SER A 126 -6.91 4.80 -4.10
CA SER A 126 -7.63 4.66 -5.38
C SER A 126 -7.19 5.65 -6.46
N ASP A 127 -6.47 6.72 -6.09
CA ASP A 127 -6.02 7.78 -7.01
C ASP A 127 -4.48 7.88 -7.06
N CYS A 128 -3.78 6.96 -6.41
CA CYS A 128 -2.32 6.99 -6.33
C CYS A 128 -1.68 6.46 -7.62
N VAL A 129 -0.71 7.21 -8.15
CA VAL A 129 0.11 6.79 -9.30
C VAL A 129 1.59 7.02 -9.04
N LYS A 130 2.46 6.16 -9.58
CA LYS A 130 3.90 6.35 -9.58
C LYS A 130 4.28 7.31 -10.72
N VAL A 131 4.96 8.39 -10.38
CA VAL A 131 5.36 9.44 -11.34
C VAL A 131 6.87 9.56 -11.51
N SER A 132 7.64 8.96 -10.60
CA SER A 132 9.10 8.96 -10.68
C SER A 132 9.68 7.70 -10.05
N SER A 133 10.80 7.23 -10.62
CA SER A 133 11.60 6.14 -10.03
C SER A 133 12.85 6.64 -9.31
N GLN A 134 13.12 7.95 -9.35
CA GLN A 134 14.33 8.55 -8.78
C GLN A 134 14.05 9.67 -7.79
N HIS A 135 12.93 10.36 -7.93
CA HIS A 135 12.58 11.46 -7.05
C HIS A 135 11.98 10.96 -5.74
N PRO A 136 12.29 11.58 -4.58
CA PRO A 136 11.67 11.22 -3.30
C PRO A 136 10.13 11.24 -3.33
N ASP A 137 9.53 12.23 -4.02
CA ASP A 137 8.09 12.28 -4.31
C ASP A 137 7.75 11.36 -5.48
N ALA A 138 7.94 10.04 -5.29
CA ALA A 138 7.73 9.05 -6.34
C ALA A 138 6.26 8.83 -6.69
N PHE A 139 5.33 9.23 -5.80
CA PHE A 139 3.89 9.02 -5.96
C PHE A 139 3.11 10.31 -5.84
N MET A 140 1.98 10.40 -6.55
CA MET A 140 1.03 11.50 -6.46
C MET A 140 -0.41 11.02 -6.63
N THR A 141 -1.36 11.90 -6.32
CA THR A 141 -2.79 11.74 -6.60
C THR A 141 -3.20 12.75 -7.67
N PRO A 142 -3.40 12.32 -8.95
CA PRO A 142 -3.66 13.24 -10.07
C PRO A 142 -4.97 14.03 -9.95
N HIS A 143 -6.00 13.43 -9.32
CA HIS A 143 -7.35 13.98 -9.29
C HIS A 143 -7.73 14.58 -7.93
N CYS A 144 -6.90 14.41 -6.91
CA CYS A 144 -7.16 14.96 -5.59
C CYS A 144 -5.89 15.52 -4.94
N ILE A 145 -6.08 16.30 -3.90
CA ILE A 145 -4.97 16.79 -3.07
C ILE A 145 -4.50 15.69 -2.11
N ASP A 146 -3.29 15.80 -1.63
CA ASP A 146 -2.82 14.98 -0.51
C ASP A 146 -3.78 15.09 0.68
N LEU A 147 -4.04 13.95 1.32
CA LEU A 147 -4.94 13.92 2.48
C LEU A 147 -4.28 14.45 3.74
N GLY A 148 -2.95 14.43 3.80
CA GLY A 148 -2.17 14.90 4.93
C GLY A 148 -0.67 14.89 4.70
N ARG A 149 0.04 15.50 5.66
CA ARG A 149 1.49 15.53 5.73
C ARG A 149 1.97 15.09 7.11
N TYR A 150 2.95 14.22 7.13
CA TYR A 150 3.60 13.76 8.35
C TYR A 150 4.63 14.79 8.82
N ASN A 151 4.59 15.10 10.09
CA ASN A 151 5.59 15.94 10.75
C ASN A 151 6.51 15.08 11.60
N ALA A 152 7.73 14.85 11.12
CA ALA A 152 8.71 14.00 11.79
C ALA A 152 9.19 14.54 13.15
N ARG A 153 9.04 15.86 13.43
CA ARG A 153 9.45 16.44 14.71
C ARG A 153 8.43 16.18 15.82
N SER A 154 7.15 16.23 15.48
CA SER A 154 6.05 15.99 16.42
C SER A 154 5.49 14.57 16.31
N GLU A 155 6.02 13.76 15.41
CA GLU A 155 5.60 12.38 15.12
C GLU A 155 4.09 12.26 14.91
N CYS A 156 3.48 13.25 14.25
CA CYS A 156 2.04 13.26 14.02
C CYS A 156 1.69 13.68 12.59
N TRP A 157 0.47 13.32 12.19
CA TRP A 157 -0.11 13.71 10.92
C TRP A 157 -0.85 15.04 11.00
N ASN A 158 -0.54 15.95 10.07
CA ASN A 158 -1.33 17.14 9.81
C ASN A 158 -2.27 16.86 8.64
N TYR A 159 -3.56 16.73 8.92
CA TYR A 159 -4.56 16.42 7.90
C TYR A 159 -4.97 17.69 7.17
N ILE A 160 -5.02 17.59 5.83
CA ILE A 160 -5.54 18.64 4.96
C ILE A 160 -7.03 18.39 4.71
N LYS A 161 -7.36 17.15 4.33
CA LYS A 161 -8.72 16.70 4.10
C LYS A 161 -8.77 15.18 4.20
N LEU A 162 -9.51 14.65 5.16
CA LEU A 162 -9.86 13.23 5.14
C LEU A 162 -11.13 13.06 4.30
N PRO A 163 -11.19 12.04 3.42
CA PRO A 163 -12.41 11.75 2.70
C PRO A 163 -13.55 11.50 3.68
N ASN A 164 -14.76 11.94 3.36
CA ASN A 164 -15.97 11.55 4.09
C ASN A 164 -16.27 10.06 3.78
N LEU A 165 -15.36 9.18 4.16
CA LEU A 165 -15.49 7.73 3.98
C LEU A 165 -16.59 7.12 4.85
N LEU A 166 -17.19 7.94 5.73
CA LEU A 166 -18.12 7.49 6.77
C LEU A 166 -19.60 7.58 6.39
N SER A 167 -19.96 8.17 5.23
CA SER A 167 -21.35 8.49 4.96
C SER A 167 -22.23 7.33 4.41
N ASN A 168 -21.65 6.22 3.97
CA ASN A 168 -22.42 5.07 3.43
C ASN A 168 -21.85 3.73 3.91
N ARG A 169 -21.74 3.54 5.22
CA ARG A 169 -21.31 2.26 5.80
C ARG A 169 -22.47 1.27 5.82
N GLN A 170 -22.68 0.60 4.71
CA GLN A 170 -23.36 -0.69 4.66
C GLN A 170 -22.70 -1.53 3.59
N GLU A 171 -21.79 -2.39 4.04
CA GLU A 171 -21.52 -3.72 3.51
C GLU A 171 -20.23 -4.23 4.15
N THR A 172 -20.38 -5.06 5.15
CA THR A 172 -19.32 -5.98 5.58
C THR A 172 -19.04 -6.91 4.41
N VAL A 173 -17.78 -6.98 3.97
CA VAL A 173 -17.35 -8.00 3.00
C VAL A 173 -17.68 -9.36 3.61
N SER A 174 -18.79 -9.96 3.20
CA SER A 174 -19.28 -11.24 3.74
C SER A 174 -18.47 -12.43 3.23
N GLU A 175 -17.72 -12.27 2.15
CA GLU A 175 -16.87 -13.32 1.58
C GLU A 175 -15.46 -12.78 1.30
N LYS A 176 -14.44 -13.59 1.66
CA LYS A 176 -13.04 -13.29 1.36
C LYS A 176 -12.81 -13.39 -0.14
N PHE A 177 -12.49 -12.28 -0.77
CA PHE A 177 -12.15 -12.26 -2.19
C PHE A 177 -10.82 -12.98 -2.45
N ARG A 178 -10.75 -13.71 -3.57
CA ARG A 178 -9.52 -14.29 -4.10
C ARG A 178 -9.48 -14.17 -5.62
N PHE A 179 -8.29 -13.86 -6.13
CA PHE A 179 -8.06 -13.86 -7.56
C PHE A 179 -8.04 -15.28 -8.12
N ASN A 180 -8.65 -15.47 -9.28
CA ASN A 180 -8.48 -16.69 -10.05
C ASN A 180 -7.09 -16.67 -10.73
N THR A 181 -6.19 -17.52 -10.28
CA THR A 181 -4.81 -17.59 -10.78
C THR A 181 -4.68 -18.19 -12.17
N SER A 182 -5.74 -18.77 -12.75
CA SER A 182 -5.75 -19.28 -14.12
C SER A 182 -6.06 -18.21 -15.17
N VAL A 183 -6.55 -17.03 -14.75
CA VAL A 183 -6.84 -15.92 -15.66
C VAL A 183 -5.54 -15.33 -16.18
N ARG A 184 -5.46 -15.17 -17.51
CA ARG A 184 -4.37 -14.48 -18.19
C ARG A 184 -4.88 -13.16 -18.75
N VAL A 185 -4.15 -12.08 -18.51
CA VAL A 185 -4.42 -10.77 -19.10
C VAL A 185 -3.32 -10.47 -20.09
N LEU A 186 -3.70 -10.23 -21.33
CA LEU A 186 -2.80 -9.82 -22.40
C LEU A 186 -3.05 -8.34 -22.70
N ASN A 187 -1.99 -7.55 -22.73
CA ASN A 187 -2.04 -6.16 -23.14
C ASN A 187 -1.68 -6.07 -24.62
N PHE A 188 -2.60 -5.54 -25.43
CA PHE A 188 -2.35 -5.24 -26.83
C PHE A 188 -2.29 -3.73 -27.03
N PHE A 189 -1.24 -3.27 -27.68
CA PHE A 189 -1.16 -1.90 -28.16
C PHE A 189 -1.71 -1.84 -29.56
N LEU A 190 -2.87 -1.21 -29.74
CA LEU A 190 -3.42 -0.95 -31.06
C LEU A 190 -2.63 0.19 -31.68
N VAL A 191 -1.89 -0.12 -32.73
CA VAL A 191 -1.21 0.87 -33.59
C VAL A 191 -1.94 0.92 -34.95
N PRO A 192 -1.93 2.07 -35.64
CA PRO A 192 -2.49 2.14 -37.00
C PRO A 192 -1.85 1.07 -37.91
N GLY A 193 -2.65 0.21 -38.53
CA GLY A 193 -2.20 -0.91 -39.34
C GLY A 193 -1.91 -2.23 -38.62
N GLY A 194 -1.99 -2.27 -37.29
CA GLY A 194 -1.69 -3.50 -36.50
C GLY A 194 -2.91 -4.40 -36.23
N GLY A 195 -4.04 -4.19 -36.90
CA GLY A 195 -5.25 -4.99 -36.67
C GLY A 195 -5.28 -6.39 -37.30
N ASP A 196 -4.40 -6.64 -38.23
CA ASP A 196 -4.40 -7.92 -38.98
C ASP A 196 -3.75 -9.08 -38.17
N ASP A 197 -2.94 -8.77 -37.15
CA ASP A 197 -2.27 -9.76 -36.30
C ASP A 197 -3.15 -10.27 -35.12
N LEU A 198 -4.38 -9.76 -34.97
CA LEU A 198 -5.30 -10.14 -33.89
C LEU A 198 -6.27 -11.27 -34.29
N ALA A 199 -6.19 -11.78 -35.51
CA ALA A 199 -7.15 -12.73 -36.08
C ALA A 199 -6.70 -14.22 -36.00
N ASP A 200 -5.52 -14.50 -35.51
CA ASP A 200 -4.97 -15.85 -35.28
C ASP A 200 -4.83 -16.09 -33.74
#